data_cc14db430f01e25250b1b086f58a14f4
#
_entry.id   cc14db430f01e25250b1b086f58a14f4
#
_cell.length_a   1.000
_cell.length_b   1.000
_cell.length_c   1.000
_cell.angle_alpha   90.00
_cell.angle_beta   90.00
_cell.angle_gamma   90.00
#
_symmetry.space_group_name_H-M   'P 1'
#
loop_
_entity.id
_entity.type
_entity.pdbx_description
1 polymer ?
#
loop_
_entity_poly.entity_id
_entity_poly.type
_entity_poly.pdbx_seq_one_letter_code
_entity_poly.pdbx_strand_id
1 'polypeptide(L)'
;VITARQKLSIGSPPAQKALGVVFGAFFAAAGAAFALLPFVVDGWLRNAFRADESCPTASEISGIPPELLPPSVRECVSNGSWFNDGAGFGPMRLIGLMGIPFLLVGLYLALSALRTAAWLEGTKATVRGALRTRTVDLATATVTAGARTYRRNRETTREFTERVPTLTAKDPSGTSVTIPLHGVGMAQLPSAELRALADAMTANQDRDARSVAIQLRTMADNPLGLSSR
;
A
#
# COMPACT_ATOMS: atom_id res chain seq x y z
N VAL A 1 -9.39 32.63 15.52
CA VAL A 1 -8.43 32.80 14.44
C VAL A 1 -8.51 31.55 13.60
N ILE A 2 -9.09 31.66 12.39
CA ILE A 2 -9.15 30.54 11.44
C ILE A 2 -7.75 30.41 10.86
N THR A 3 -6.94 29.51 11.38
CA THR A 3 -5.64 29.14 10.80
C THR A 3 -5.90 28.47 9.46
N ALA A 4 -5.46 29.12 8.38
CA ALA A 4 -5.62 28.60 7.04
C ALA A 4 -4.88 27.27 6.90
N ARG A 5 -5.60 26.25 6.45
CA ARG A 5 -5.05 24.94 6.17
C ARG A 5 -4.19 25.00 4.91
N GLN A 6 -2.89 24.83 5.03
CA GLN A 6 -1.97 24.81 3.91
C GLN A 6 -1.64 23.38 3.51
N LYS A 7 -2.00 23.02 2.28
CA LYS A 7 -1.62 21.70 1.73
C LYS A 7 -0.16 21.74 1.32
N LEU A 8 0.60 20.75 1.77
CA LEU A 8 1.98 20.57 1.36
C LEU A 8 2.04 19.76 0.05
N SER A 9 2.88 20.20 -0.87
CA SER A 9 3.08 19.56 -2.19
C SER A 9 3.88 18.27 -2.10
N ILE A 10 3.65 17.52 -1.01
CA ILE A 10 4.28 16.24 -0.75
C ILE A 10 3.45 15.15 -1.43
N GLY A 11 4.08 14.33 -2.22
CA GLY A 11 3.43 13.18 -2.84
C GLY A 11 3.73 13.04 -4.33
N SER A 12 3.20 11.97 -4.91
CA SER A 12 3.40 11.65 -6.31
C SER A 12 2.66 12.64 -7.22
N PRO A 13 3.19 12.95 -8.43
CA PRO A 13 2.50 13.71 -9.45
C PRO A 13 1.15 13.08 -9.78
N PRO A 14 0.19 13.85 -10.31
CA PRO A 14 -1.12 13.33 -10.66
C PRO A 14 -1.02 12.15 -11.63
N ALA A 15 -0.07 12.18 -12.56
CA ALA A 15 0.21 11.06 -13.47
C ALA A 15 0.66 9.79 -12.74
N GLN A 16 1.56 9.90 -11.76
CA GLN A 16 1.97 8.74 -10.94
C GLN A 16 0.85 8.24 -10.05
N LYS A 17 0.00 9.14 -9.53
CA LYS A 17 -1.19 8.73 -8.77
C LYS A 17 -2.15 7.94 -9.64
N ALA A 18 -2.43 8.43 -10.86
CA ALA A 18 -3.27 7.73 -11.82
C ALA A 18 -2.68 6.34 -12.15
N LEU A 19 -1.38 6.28 -12.43
CA LEU A 19 -0.68 5.02 -12.67
C LEU A 19 -0.79 4.07 -11.47
N GLY A 20 -0.54 4.56 -10.25
CA GLY A 20 -0.67 3.77 -9.02
C GLY A 20 -2.08 3.24 -8.79
N VAL A 21 -3.11 4.02 -9.12
CA VAL A 21 -4.51 3.59 -9.05
C VAL A 21 -4.80 2.52 -10.11
N VAL A 22 -4.36 2.71 -11.37
CA VAL A 22 -4.57 1.75 -12.46
C VAL A 22 -3.89 0.42 -12.13
N PHE A 23 -2.62 0.45 -11.73
CA PHE A 23 -1.91 -0.77 -11.31
C PHE A 23 -2.57 -1.42 -10.10
N GLY A 24 -2.92 -0.63 -9.08
CA GLY A 24 -3.60 -1.15 -7.90
C GLY A 24 -4.94 -1.81 -8.24
N ALA A 25 -5.74 -1.19 -9.11
CA ALA A 25 -7.00 -1.73 -9.58
C ALA A 25 -6.80 -3.03 -10.39
N PHE A 26 -5.78 -3.07 -11.26
CA PHE A 26 -5.44 -4.27 -12.03
C PHE A 26 -5.05 -5.44 -11.13
N PHE A 27 -4.17 -5.22 -10.15
CA PHE A 27 -3.78 -6.25 -9.17
C PHE A 27 -4.95 -6.71 -8.32
N ALA A 28 -5.81 -5.77 -7.89
CA ALA A 28 -6.99 -6.11 -7.11
C ALA A 28 -7.99 -6.94 -7.93
N ALA A 29 -8.21 -6.58 -9.20
CA ALA A 29 -9.09 -7.33 -10.10
C ALA A 29 -8.55 -8.73 -10.40
N ALA A 30 -7.24 -8.84 -10.70
CA ALA A 30 -6.59 -10.12 -10.91
C ALA A 30 -6.68 -11.00 -9.64
N GLY A 31 -6.38 -10.44 -8.47
CA GLY A 31 -6.49 -11.15 -7.19
C GLY A 31 -7.92 -11.61 -6.90
N ALA A 32 -8.91 -10.77 -7.19
CA ALA A 32 -10.32 -11.13 -7.06
C ALA A 32 -10.73 -12.25 -8.02
N ALA A 33 -10.28 -12.17 -9.28
CA ALA A 33 -10.53 -13.22 -10.27
C ALA A 33 -9.96 -14.56 -9.81
N PHE A 34 -8.70 -14.59 -9.33
CA PHE A 34 -8.10 -15.80 -8.77
C PHE A 34 -8.84 -16.32 -7.54
N ALA A 35 -9.27 -15.44 -6.65
CA ALA A 35 -10.01 -15.83 -5.44
C ALA A 35 -11.40 -16.42 -5.76
N LEU A 36 -12.05 -15.92 -6.81
CA LEU A 36 -13.37 -16.39 -7.24
C LEU A 36 -13.31 -17.60 -8.18
N LEU A 37 -12.16 -17.84 -8.82
CA LEU A 37 -11.98 -18.89 -9.80
C LEU A 37 -12.42 -20.27 -9.31
N PRO A 38 -12.10 -20.73 -8.09
CA PRO A 38 -12.57 -22.02 -7.61
C PRO A 38 -14.09 -22.15 -7.55
N PHE A 39 -14.78 -21.06 -7.16
CA PHE A 39 -16.24 -21.06 -7.05
C PHE A 39 -16.93 -21.11 -8.41
N VAL A 40 -16.36 -20.40 -9.41
CA VAL A 40 -16.89 -20.39 -10.77
C VAL A 40 -16.62 -21.71 -11.47
N VAL A 41 -15.39 -22.23 -11.33
CA VAL A 41 -14.96 -23.48 -11.97
C VAL A 41 -15.70 -24.66 -11.39
N ASP A 42 -15.88 -24.75 -10.07
CA ASP A 42 -16.67 -25.81 -9.44
C ASP A 42 -18.11 -25.82 -9.92
N GLY A 43 -18.74 -24.65 -10.03
CA GLY A 43 -20.12 -24.55 -10.53
C GLY A 43 -20.23 -24.92 -12.02
N TRP A 44 -19.29 -24.44 -12.83
CA TRP A 44 -19.27 -24.68 -14.28
C TRP A 44 -18.91 -26.13 -14.61
N LEU A 45 -17.88 -26.70 -13.96
CA LEU A 45 -17.48 -28.09 -14.15
C LEU A 45 -18.59 -29.05 -13.73
N ARG A 46 -19.26 -28.81 -12.61
CA ARG A 46 -20.41 -29.63 -12.20
C ARG A 46 -21.53 -29.60 -13.22
N ASN A 47 -21.80 -28.47 -13.84
CA ASN A 47 -22.83 -28.35 -14.88
C ASN A 47 -22.38 -28.90 -16.22
N ALA A 48 -21.09 -28.73 -16.60
CA ALA A 48 -20.58 -29.21 -17.89
C ALA A 48 -20.36 -30.73 -17.88
N PHE A 49 -19.98 -31.31 -16.77
CA PHE A 49 -19.72 -32.76 -16.63
C PHE A 49 -20.89 -33.54 -16.03
N ARG A 50 -21.99 -32.89 -15.63
CA ARG A 50 -23.25 -33.57 -15.28
C ARG A 50 -23.97 -34.24 -16.47
N ALA A 51 -23.42 -34.06 -17.67
CA ALA A 51 -23.99 -34.67 -18.87
C ALA A 51 -23.66 -36.16 -19.05
N ASP A 52 -22.76 -36.74 -18.21
CA ASP A 52 -22.46 -38.15 -18.25
C ASP A 52 -23.08 -38.85 -17.02
N GLU A 53 -24.16 -39.57 -17.31
CA GLU A 53 -25.16 -40.18 -16.42
C GLU A 53 -24.65 -41.35 -15.55
N SER A 54 -23.40 -41.54 -15.31
CA SER A 54 -22.95 -42.84 -14.81
C SER A 54 -22.34 -42.92 -13.43
N CYS A 55 -22.12 -41.81 -12.74
CA CYS A 55 -21.57 -41.84 -11.39
C CYS A 55 -22.64 -41.55 -10.33
N PRO A 56 -23.04 -42.56 -9.53
CA PRO A 56 -23.99 -42.37 -8.43
C PRO A 56 -23.40 -41.41 -7.37
N THR A 57 -24.25 -40.64 -6.72
CA THR A 57 -23.84 -39.70 -5.66
C THR A 57 -23.41 -40.48 -4.39
N ALA A 58 -22.53 -39.85 -3.61
CA ALA A 58 -22.04 -40.49 -2.34
C ALA A 58 -23.21 -40.85 -1.40
N SER A 59 -24.36 -40.17 -1.48
CA SER A 59 -25.56 -40.45 -0.72
C SER A 59 -26.29 -41.72 -1.21
N GLU A 60 -26.21 -42.07 -2.48
CA GLU A 60 -26.84 -43.26 -3.06
C GLU A 60 -26.05 -44.51 -2.79
N ILE A 61 -24.74 -44.41 -2.56
CA ILE A 61 -23.86 -45.54 -2.20
C ILE A 61 -23.57 -45.61 -0.71
N SER A 62 -24.07 -44.67 0.10
CA SER A 62 -23.89 -44.72 1.54
C SER A 62 -24.63 -45.92 2.13
N GLY A 63 -23.88 -46.91 2.58
CA GLY A 63 -24.40 -48.16 3.14
C GLY A 63 -24.13 -49.43 2.31
N ILE A 64 -23.56 -49.29 1.11
CA ILE A 64 -23.14 -50.42 0.30
C ILE A 64 -21.65 -50.65 0.54
N PRO A 65 -21.24 -51.88 0.97
CA PRO A 65 -19.82 -52.20 1.11
C PRO A 65 -19.08 -52.00 -0.23
N PRO A 66 -17.86 -51.44 -0.21
CA PRO A 66 -17.12 -51.11 -1.45
C PRO A 66 -16.81 -52.33 -2.32
N GLU A 67 -16.86 -53.52 -1.73
CA GLU A 67 -16.62 -54.80 -2.40
C GLU A 67 -17.78 -55.23 -3.31
N LEU A 68 -18.99 -54.74 -3.03
CA LEU A 68 -20.20 -55.03 -3.81
C LEU A 68 -20.49 -54.04 -4.92
N LEU A 69 -19.69 -52.98 -5.02
CA LEU A 69 -19.83 -51.97 -6.06
C LEU A 69 -19.24 -52.46 -7.39
N PRO A 70 -19.94 -52.26 -8.53
CA PRO A 70 -19.40 -52.55 -9.85
C PRO A 70 -18.05 -51.84 -10.07
N PRO A 71 -17.11 -52.39 -10.86
CA PRO A 71 -15.80 -51.82 -11.08
C PRO A 71 -15.88 -50.37 -11.61
N SER A 72 -16.83 -50.07 -12.49
CA SER A 72 -17.08 -48.74 -13.05
C SER A 72 -17.48 -47.72 -11.99
N VAL A 73 -18.30 -48.13 -11.01
CA VAL A 73 -18.70 -47.25 -9.90
C VAL A 73 -17.56 -47.08 -8.90
N ARG A 74 -16.74 -48.09 -8.71
CA ARG A 74 -15.57 -48.04 -7.84
C ARG A 74 -14.51 -47.10 -8.38
N GLU A 75 -14.27 -47.08 -9.70
CA GLU A 75 -13.40 -46.10 -10.37
C GLU A 75 -13.94 -44.68 -10.29
N CYS A 76 -15.25 -44.49 -10.44
CA CYS A 76 -15.89 -43.22 -10.23
C CYS A 76 -15.67 -42.67 -8.83
N VAL A 77 -15.83 -43.51 -7.81
CA VAL A 77 -15.66 -43.11 -6.41
C VAL A 77 -14.18 -42.86 -6.09
N SER A 78 -13.25 -43.65 -6.61
CA SER A 78 -11.82 -43.47 -6.36
C SER A 78 -11.25 -42.22 -7.09
N ASN A 79 -11.69 -41.95 -8.31
CA ASN A 79 -11.26 -40.80 -9.07
C ASN A 79 -12.05 -39.51 -8.73
N GLY A 80 -13.30 -39.68 -8.26
CA GLY A 80 -14.13 -38.56 -7.83
C GLY A 80 -13.83 -38.00 -6.42
N SER A 81 -13.16 -38.79 -5.57
CA SER A 81 -12.89 -38.40 -4.18
C SER A 81 -11.98 -37.17 -4.06
N TRP A 82 -11.11 -36.92 -5.03
CA TRP A 82 -10.24 -35.71 -5.07
C TRP A 82 -11.03 -34.41 -5.19
N PHE A 83 -12.26 -34.46 -5.73
CA PHE A 83 -13.11 -33.29 -5.92
C PHE A 83 -14.32 -33.24 -4.98
N ASN A 84 -14.60 -34.33 -4.26
CA ASN A 84 -15.89 -34.50 -3.60
C ASN A 84 -15.86 -34.52 -2.07
N ASP A 85 -14.69 -34.28 -1.44
CA ASP A 85 -14.63 -34.09 0.02
C ASP A 85 -15.35 -32.80 0.40
N GLY A 86 -16.62 -32.93 0.68
CA GLY A 86 -17.61 -31.86 0.93
C GLY A 86 -17.31 -30.96 2.14
N ALA A 87 -16.18 -31.09 2.78
CA ALA A 87 -15.71 -30.24 3.88
C ALA A 87 -14.20 -29.99 3.86
N GLY A 88 -13.43 -30.56 2.91
CA GLY A 88 -11.99 -30.43 2.82
C GLY A 88 -11.57 -29.18 2.03
N PHE A 89 -10.48 -28.55 2.44
CA PHE A 89 -9.75 -27.57 1.65
C PHE A 89 -9.08 -28.30 0.46
N GLY A 90 -9.86 -28.62 -0.56
CA GLY A 90 -9.31 -29.21 -1.78
C GLY A 90 -8.24 -28.31 -2.41
N PRO A 91 -7.27 -28.86 -3.17
CA PRO A 91 -6.16 -28.12 -3.76
C PRO A 91 -6.63 -26.92 -4.62
N MET A 92 -7.81 -27.01 -5.23
CA MET A 92 -8.44 -25.90 -5.97
C MET A 92 -8.76 -24.68 -5.09
N ARG A 93 -9.19 -24.89 -3.84
CA ARG A 93 -9.46 -23.79 -2.91
C ARG A 93 -8.19 -23.11 -2.42
N LEU A 94 -7.07 -23.84 -2.34
CA LEU A 94 -5.77 -23.28 -2.02
C LEU A 94 -5.28 -22.32 -3.12
N ILE A 95 -5.58 -22.63 -4.39
CA ILE A 95 -5.28 -21.72 -5.51
C ILE A 95 -6.04 -20.39 -5.35
N GLY A 96 -7.32 -20.45 -4.98
CA GLY A 96 -8.10 -19.24 -4.69
C GLY A 96 -7.53 -18.41 -3.55
N LEU A 97 -7.00 -19.08 -2.52
CA LEU A 97 -6.39 -18.40 -1.38
C LEU A 97 -5.17 -17.56 -1.78
N MET A 98 -4.42 -17.98 -2.81
CA MET A 98 -3.31 -17.21 -3.36
C MET A 98 -3.77 -15.88 -4.00
N GLY A 99 -5.02 -15.75 -4.40
CA GLY A 99 -5.59 -14.50 -4.93
C GLY A 99 -5.72 -13.40 -3.86
N ILE A 100 -5.93 -13.77 -2.59
CA ILE A 100 -6.16 -12.82 -1.50
C ILE A 100 -4.99 -11.84 -1.29
N PRO A 101 -3.72 -12.28 -1.19
CA PRO A 101 -2.61 -11.35 -1.03
C PRO A 101 -2.47 -10.37 -2.21
N PHE A 102 -2.72 -10.80 -3.45
CA PHE A 102 -2.71 -9.90 -4.62
C PHE A 102 -3.83 -8.86 -4.54
N LEU A 103 -5.04 -9.25 -4.14
CA LEU A 103 -6.15 -8.34 -3.91
C LEU A 103 -5.81 -7.31 -2.83
N LEU A 104 -5.25 -7.74 -1.70
CA LEU A 104 -4.88 -6.85 -0.61
C LEU A 104 -3.76 -5.87 -1.01
N VAL A 105 -2.74 -6.36 -1.72
CA VAL A 105 -1.65 -5.52 -2.25
C VAL A 105 -2.20 -4.51 -3.25
N GLY A 106 -3.04 -4.94 -4.19
CA GLY A 106 -3.68 -4.05 -5.16
C GLY A 106 -4.51 -2.95 -4.49
N LEU A 107 -5.33 -3.32 -3.52
CA LEU A 107 -6.14 -2.38 -2.75
C LEU A 107 -5.25 -1.41 -1.95
N TYR A 108 -4.19 -1.90 -1.31
CA TYR A 108 -3.24 -1.08 -0.58
C TYR A 108 -2.55 -0.06 -1.50
N LEU A 109 -2.10 -0.47 -2.69
CA LEU A 109 -1.47 0.41 -3.67
C LEU A 109 -2.43 1.50 -4.15
N ALA A 110 -3.67 1.14 -4.49
CA ALA A 110 -4.69 2.09 -4.90
C ALA A 110 -4.99 3.09 -3.77
N LEU A 111 -5.20 2.62 -2.54
CA LEU A 111 -5.44 3.47 -1.38
C LEU A 111 -4.24 4.37 -1.07
N SER A 112 -3.01 3.87 -1.19
CA SER A 112 -1.80 4.67 -0.96
C SER A 112 -1.69 5.80 -1.98
N ALA A 113 -1.97 5.52 -3.26
CA ALA A 113 -1.93 6.53 -4.31
C ALA A 113 -2.99 7.63 -4.12
N LEU A 114 -4.20 7.26 -3.71
CA LEU A 114 -5.32 8.19 -3.54
C LEU A 114 -5.24 8.99 -2.22
N ARG A 115 -4.83 8.35 -1.13
CA ARG A 115 -4.97 8.91 0.23
C ARG A 115 -3.74 9.65 0.72
N THR A 116 -2.56 9.43 0.13
CA THR A 116 -1.34 10.09 0.59
C THR A 116 -1.42 11.60 0.38
N ALA A 117 -1.44 12.34 1.47
CA ALA A 117 -1.49 13.80 1.49
C ALA A 117 -0.87 14.30 2.80
N ALA A 118 -0.31 15.51 2.76
CA ALA A 118 0.14 16.19 3.96
C ALA A 118 -0.36 17.63 3.95
N TRP A 119 -0.60 18.16 5.14
CA TRP A 119 -1.03 19.55 5.31
C TRP A 119 -0.56 20.09 6.66
N LEU A 120 -0.45 21.40 6.71
CA LEU A 120 -0.06 22.15 7.89
C LEU A 120 -1.25 23.03 8.30
N GLU A 121 -1.61 22.97 9.58
CA GLU A 121 -2.65 23.81 10.21
C GLU A 121 -2.02 24.51 11.44
N GLY A 122 -1.59 25.75 11.25
CA GLY A 122 -0.82 26.45 12.27
C GLY A 122 0.49 25.72 12.58
N THR A 123 0.64 25.21 13.81
CA THR A 123 1.81 24.42 14.24
C THR A 123 1.65 22.91 14.03
N LYS A 124 0.43 22.45 13.68
CA LYS A 124 0.12 21.02 13.54
C LYS A 124 0.37 20.53 12.13
N ALA A 125 1.35 19.65 11.99
CA ALA A 125 1.62 18.93 10.76
C ALA A 125 0.86 17.60 10.76
N THR A 126 0.02 17.40 9.73
CA THR A 126 -0.74 16.16 9.55
C THR A 126 -0.30 15.48 8.27
N VAL A 127 0.06 14.20 8.38
CA VAL A 127 0.39 13.34 7.25
C VAL A 127 -0.59 12.18 7.21
N ARG A 128 -1.27 12.06 6.07
CA ARG A 128 -2.20 10.98 5.79
C ARG A 128 -1.50 9.95 4.89
N GLY A 129 -1.31 8.76 5.41
CA GLY A 129 -0.86 7.60 4.66
C GLY A 129 -2.02 6.79 4.10
N ALA A 130 -1.74 5.62 3.56
CA ALA A 130 -2.75 4.70 3.02
C ALA A 130 -3.79 4.30 4.08
N LEU A 131 -3.35 3.89 5.26
CA LEU A 131 -4.21 3.33 6.31
C LEU A 131 -4.38 4.24 7.53
N ARG A 132 -3.41 5.10 7.82
CA ARG A 132 -3.37 5.90 9.05
C ARG A 132 -3.11 7.37 8.76
N THR A 133 -3.76 8.22 9.54
CA THR A 133 -3.48 9.67 9.61
C THR A 133 -2.73 9.92 10.91
N ARG A 134 -1.63 10.68 10.83
CA ARG A 134 -0.84 11.06 11.99
C ARG A 134 -0.71 12.58 12.03
N THR A 135 -0.92 13.14 13.20
CA THR A 135 -0.78 14.59 13.44
C THR A 135 0.23 14.78 14.56
N VAL A 136 1.15 15.71 14.36
CA VAL A 136 2.18 16.08 15.33
C VAL A 136 2.21 17.60 15.43
N ASP A 137 2.34 18.13 16.62
CA ASP A 137 2.51 19.57 16.85
C ASP A 137 4.01 19.94 16.79
N LEU A 138 4.40 20.67 15.76
CA LEU A 138 5.79 21.07 15.54
C LEU A 138 6.31 22.04 16.60
N ALA A 139 5.41 22.71 17.34
CA ALA A 139 5.82 23.61 18.41
C ALA A 139 6.33 22.89 19.65
N THR A 140 5.92 21.63 19.86
CA THR A 140 6.27 20.83 21.05
C THR A 140 7.03 19.55 20.70
N ALA A 141 7.08 19.18 19.43
CA ALA A 141 7.72 17.95 18.97
C ALA A 141 9.25 18.06 18.99
N THR A 142 9.92 16.96 19.25
CA THR A 142 11.34 16.80 18.93
C THR A 142 11.50 16.66 17.44
N VAL A 143 12.21 17.61 16.83
CA VAL A 143 12.38 17.68 15.38
C VAL A 143 13.80 17.33 14.99
N THR A 144 13.97 16.39 14.08
CA THR A 144 15.28 15.98 13.56
C THR A 144 15.30 16.08 12.04
N ALA A 145 16.38 16.66 11.52
CA ALA A 145 16.66 16.61 10.08
C ALA A 145 17.37 15.29 9.75
N GLY A 146 16.89 14.62 8.72
CA GLY A 146 17.47 13.38 8.22
C GLY A 146 17.58 13.41 6.70
N ALA A 147 18.18 12.37 6.14
CA ALA A 147 18.20 12.17 4.70
C ALA A 147 17.83 10.70 4.39
N ARG A 148 16.92 10.50 3.45
CA ARG A 148 16.66 9.19 2.88
C ARG A 148 17.40 9.06 1.56
N THR A 149 18.11 7.96 1.45
CA THR A 149 18.84 7.62 0.23
C THR A 149 17.95 6.78 -0.68
N TYR A 150 17.69 7.27 -1.89
CA TYR A 150 16.98 6.54 -2.92
C TYR A 150 17.98 6.12 -4.00
N ARG A 151 18.04 4.81 -4.28
CA ARG A 151 18.80 4.30 -5.43
C ARG A 151 17.87 4.28 -6.63
N ARG A 152 18.23 5.05 -7.65
CA ARG A 152 17.50 5.11 -8.92
C ARG A 152 18.29 4.35 -9.98
N ASN A 153 17.60 3.59 -10.83
CA ASN A 153 18.16 2.80 -11.94
C ASN A 153 19.16 1.70 -11.51
N ARG A 154 18.63 0.63 -10.91
CA ARG A 154 19.42 -0.60 -10.68
C ARG A 154 19.87 -1.31 -11.96
N GLU A 155 19.29 -0.98 -13.12
CA GLU A 155 19.46 -1.72 -14.38
C GLU A 155 20.43 -1.05 -15.36
N THR A 156 20.90 0.17 -15.08
CA THR A 156 21.86 0.86 -15.95
C THR A 156 23.17 1.08 -15.21
N THR A 157 24.28 1.08 -16.00
CA THR A 157 25.68 1.21 -15.53
C THR A 157 25.96 2.49 -14.72
N ARG A 158 24.99 3.38 -14.54
CA ARG A 158 25.06 4.59 -13.72
C ARG A 158 24.05 4.52 -12.59
N GLU A 159 24.44 3.96 -11.46
CA GLU A 159 23.68 4.10 -10.20
C GLU A 159 23.76 5.55 -9.74
N PHE A 160 22.63 6.24 -9.76
CA PHE A 160 22.50 7.53 -9.11
C PHE A 160 21.89 7.33 -7.72
N THR A 161 22.69 7.65 -6.71
CA THR A 161 22.23 7.67 -5.32
C THR A 161 21.79 9.09 -5.00
N GLU A 162 20.49 9.30 -4.85
CA GLU A 162 19.93 10.61 -4.51
C GLU A 162 19.57 10.65 -3.03
N ARG A 163 20.08 11.65 -2.34
CA ARG A 163 19.76 11.91 -0.93
C ARG A 163 18.62 12.91 -0.83
N VAL A 164 17.47 12.45 -0.38
CA VAL A 164 16.29 13.30 -0.17
C VAL A 164 16.27 13.72 1.29
N PRO A 165 16.39 15.02 1.59
CA PRO A 165 16.29 15.51 2.95
C PRO A 165 14.88 15.25 3.47
N THR A 166 14.80 14.82 4.73
CA THR A 166 13.55 14.50 5.42
C THR A 166 13.50 15.20 6.75
N LEU A 167 12.33 15.66 7.13
CA LEU A 167 12.03 16.18 8.45
C LEU A 167 11.28 15.11 9.24
N THR A 168 11.81 14.69 10.37
CA THR A 168 11.11 13.78 11.29
C THR A 168 10.76 14.53 12.55
N ALA A 169 9.47 14.62 12.84
CA ALA A 169 8.93 15.22 14.06
C ALA A 169 8.34 14.11 14.93
N LYS A 170 8.73 14.05 16.18
CA LYS A 170 8.25 13.09 17.17
C LYS A 170 7.62 13.83 18.33
N ASP A 171 6.34 13.56 18.56
CA ASP A 171 5.58 14.08 19.69
C ASP A 171 6.00 13.41 21.00
N PRO A 172 5.90 14.08 22.15
CA PRO A 172 6.08 13.47 23.47
C PRO A 172 5.22 12.23 23.71
N SER A 173 4.05 12.12 23.06
CA SER A 173 3.21 10.91 23.09
C SER A 173 3.79 9.69 22.33
N GLY A 174 4.95 9.85 21.65
CA GLY A 174 5.57 8.81 20.85
C GLY A 174 5.11 8.76 19.38
N THR A 175 4.11 9.56 19.01
CA THR A 175 3.69 9.65 17.60
C THR A 175 4.77 10.34 16.78
N SER A 176 5.16 9.73 15.66
CA SER A 176 6.16 10.30 14.77
C SER A 176 5.62 10.50 13.35
N VAL A 177 6.01 11.62 12.75
CA VAL A 177 5.68 11.99 11.37
C VAL A 177 6.97 12.31 10.64
N THR A 178 7.14 11.72 9.45
CA THR A 178 8.28 12.02 8.58
C THR A 178 7.77 12.73 7.33
N ILE A 179 8.28 13.91 7.10
CA ILE A 179 7.93 14.78 5.98
C ILE A 179 9.13 14.81 5.03
N PRO A 180 9.03 14.27 3.80
CA PRO A 180 10.07 14.45 2.80
C PRO A 180 10.08 15.92 2.36
N LEU A 181 11.25 16.54 2.33
CA LEU A 181 11.40 17.95 1.91
C LEU A 181 11.52 18.11 0.38
N HIS A 182 11.37 17.01 -0.34
CA HIS A 182 11.25 16.99 -1.79
C HIS A 182 9.81 16.65 -2.17
N GLY A 183 9.28 17.42 -3.09
CA GLY A 183 7.98 17.21 -3.68
C GLY A 183 8.02 16.21 -4.85
N VAL A 184 7.01 16.31 -5.66
CA VAL A 184 6.80 15.52 -6.85
C VAL A 184 7.96 15.63 -7.83
N GLY A 185 8.50 14.50 -8.28
CA GLY A 185 9.56 14.46 -9.30
C GLY A 185 10.94 14.89 -8.80
N MET A 186 11.19 14.79 -7.49
CA MET A 186 12.44 15.20 -6.83
C MET A 186 12.68 16.71 -6.81
N ALA A 187 11.69 17.51 -7.20
CA ALA A 187 11.76 18.95 -7.02
C ALA A 187 11.72 19.31 -5.53
N GLN A 188 12.51 20.28 -5.12
CA GLN A 188 12.45 20.85 -3.77
C GLN A 188 11.03 21.36 -3.49
N LEU A 189 10.59 21.28 -2.23
CA LEU A 189 9.33 21.88 -1.81
C LEU A 189 9.30 23.38 -2.16
N PRO A 190 8.16 23.92 -2.56
CA PRO A 190 8.01 25.36 -2.80
C PRO A 190 8.51 26.19 -1.60
N SER A 191 9.18 27.31 -1.88
CA SER A 191 9.75 28.17 -0.83
C SER A 191 8.71 28.63 0.21
N ALA A 192 7.47 28.83 -0.21
CA ALA A 192 6.36 29.18 0.68
C ALA A 192 6.05 28.07 1.68
N GLU A 193 6.11 26.81 1.25
CA GLU A 193 5.84 25.64 2.13
C GLU A 193 7.00 25.39 3.11
N LEU A 194 8.24 25.59 2.65
CA LEU A 194 9.42 25.49 3.50
C LEU A 194 9.40 26.56 4.60
N ARG A 195 9.02 27.80 4.24
CA ARG A 195 8.86 28.89 5.23
C ARG A 195 7.74 28.59 6.21
N ALA A 196 6.59 28.12 5.73
CA ALA A 196 5.48 27.75 6.62
C ALA A 196 5.86 26.66 7.62
N LEU A 197 6.62 25.63 7.19
CA LEU A 197 7.16 24.62 8.09
C LEU A 197 8.14 25.20 9.11
N ALA A 198 9.04 26.11 8.68
CA ALA A 198 9.97 26.79 9.56
C ALA A 198 9.25 27.68 10.59
N ASP A 199 8.19 28.39 10.16
CA ASP A 199 7.40 29.27 11.01
C ASP A 199 6.58 28.47 12.04
N ALA A 200 6.05 27.30 11.65
CA ALA A 200 5.38 26.37 12.57
C ALA A 200 6.29 25.88 13.71
N MET A 201 7.60 25.83 13.46
CA MET A 201 8.60 25.44 14.47
C MET A 201 9.16 26.63 15.28
N THR A 202 8.79 27.86 14.96
CA THR A 202 9.35 29.06 15.62
C THR A 202 9.06 29.09 17.14
N ALA A 203 7.90 28.56 17.56
CA ALA A 203 7.52 28.46 18.95
C ALA A 203 8.23 27.33 19.71
N ASN A 204 8.96 26.44 19.01
CA ASN A 204 9.63 25.30 19.61
C ASN A 204 10.89 25.78 20.37
N GLN A 205 11.01 25.32 21.63
CA GLN A 205 12.14 25.66 22.48
C GLN A 205 13.36 24.76 22.27
N ASP A 206 13.18 23.63 21.57
CA ASP A 206 14.27 22.70 21.28
C ASP A 206 15.31 23.34 20.33
N ARG A 207 16.59 23.17 20.69
CA ARG A 207 17.71 23.71 19.91
C ARG A 207 17.76 23.09 18.51
N ASP A 208 17.49 21.79 18.41
CA ASP A 208 17.52 21.07 17.13
C ASP A 208 16.39 21.53 16.23
N ALA A 209 15.19 21.72 16.75
CA ALA A 209 14.06 22.26 15.99
C ALA A 209 14.36 23.67 15.46
N ARG A 210 15.00 24.53 16.25
CA ARG A 210 15.40 25.87 15.79
C ARG A 210 16.47 25.82 14.70
N SER A 211 17.45 24.93 14.83
CA SER A 211 18.48 24.78 13.79
C SER A 211 17.89 24.29 12.48
N VAL A 212 16.93 23.36 12.53
CA VAL A 212 16.21 22.87 11.37
C VAL A 212 15.34 23.96 10.76
N ALA A 213 14.66 24.80 11.55
CA ALA A 213 13.88 25.92 11.06
C ALA A 213 14.75 26.92 10.28
N ILE A 214 15.96 27.22 10.78
CA ILE A 214 16.93 28.08 10.09
C ILE A 214 17.35 27.45 8.76
N GLN A 215 17.65 26.15 8.75
CA GLN A 215 18.02 25.44 7.52
C GLN A 215 16.90 25.48 6.49
N LEU A 216 15.64 25.27 6.91
CA LEU A 216 14.48 25.35 6.00
C LEU A 216 14.32 26.73 5.39
N ARG A 217 14.53 27.81 6.16
CA ARG A 217 14.51 29.18 5.64
C ARG A 217 15.64 29.41 4.64
N THR A 218 16.84 28.96 4.96
CA THR A 218 17.97 29.03 4.02
C THR A 218 17.68 28.30 2.71
N MET A 219 17.09 27.11 2.79
CA MET A 219 16.67 26.35 1.62
C MET A 219 15.56 27.06 0.84
N ALA A 220 14.62 27.73 1.52
CA ALA A 220 13.54 28.49 0.90
C ALA A 220 14.04 29.73 0.16
N ASP A 221 15.10 30.37 0.68
CA ASP A 221 15.70 31.57 0.09
C ASP A 221 16.70 31.23 -1.03
N ASN A 222 17.24 30.01 -1.04
CA ASN A 222 18.18 29.55 -2.05
C ASN A 222 17.75 28.24 -2.71
N PRO A 223 16.68 28.25 -3.53
CA PRO A 223 16.06 27.04 -4.09
C PRO A 223 16.96 26.29 -5.08
N LEU A 224 18.01 26.93 -5.61
CA LEU A 224 18.94 26.31 -6.55
C LEU A 224 20.20 25.73 -5.90
N GLY A 225 20.35 25.85 -4.58
CA GLY A 225 21.52 25.34 -3.87
C GLY A 225 22.86 25.99 -4.28
N LEU A 226 22.78 27.07 -5.07
CA LEU A 226 23.95 27.86 -5.47
C LEU A 226 24.37 28.70 -4.28
N SER A 227 25.03 28.09 -3.31
CA SER A 227 25.76 28.87 -2.32
C SER A 227 26.88 29.56 -3.06
N SER A 228 26.79 30.87 -3.17
CA SER A 228 27.96 31.71 -3.54
C SER A 228 29.09 31.38 -2.55
N ARG A 229 30.06 30.61 -3.02
CA ARG A 229 31.37 30.53 -2.36
C ARG A 229 32.14 31.78 -2.62
#